data_f737dda8d30b06aee1848666465ed21e
#
_entry.id   f737dda8d30b06aee1848666465ed21e
#
_cell.length_a   1.000
_cell.length_b   1.000
_cell.length_c   1.000
_cell.angle_alpha   90.00
_cell.angle_beta   90.00
_cell.angle_gamma   90.00
#
_symmetry.space_group_name_H-M   'P 1'
#
loop_
_entity.id
_entity.type
_entity.pdbx_description
1 polymer ?
#
loop_
_entity_poly.entity_id
_entity_poly.type
_entity_poly.pdbx_seq_one_letter_code
_entity_poly.pdbx_strand_id
1 'polypeptide(L)'
;MGDLHREIMVCYDVECNKRRSKLFDALKDIGLRPIQKSVFWGDVTAAERKAIQREFIRLLDPKMDFAIVVDVHLRDASARNAFGYSAADFPPMTDHHVL
;
A
#
# COMPACT_ATOMS: atom_id res chain seq x y z
N MET A 1 -22.06 11.83 -1.21
CA MET A 1 -20.69 12.18 -1.38
C MET A 1 -19.82 10.97 -1.23
N GLY A 2 -19.01 10.63 -2.21
CA GLY A 2 -18.16 9.47 -2.14
C GLY A 2 -16.92 9.74 -1.29
N ASP A 3 -16.25 8.68 -0.92
CA ASP A 3 -15.00 8.79 -0.23
C ASP A 3 -13.92 9.28 -1.18
N LEU A 4 -13.06 10.15 -0.67
CA LEU A 4 -11.88 10.55 -1.39
C LEU A 4 -10.83 9.45 -1.26
N HIS A 5 -10.23 9.12 -2.37
CA HIS A 5 -9.12 8.17 -2.39
C HIS A 5 -7.82 8.92 -2.56
N ARG A 6 -6.79 8.42 -1.90
CA ARG A 6 -5.45 8.95 -2.07
C ARG A 6 -4.53 7.84 -2.49
N GLU A 7 -3.64 8.17 -3.40
CA GLU A 7 -2.62 7.23 -3.83
C GLU A 7 -1.52 7.20 -2.79
N ILE A 8 -1.20 5.99 -2.30
CA ILE A 8 -0.20 5.82 -1.27
C ILE A 8 0.76 4.70 -1.61
N MET A 9 1.86 4.72 -0.91
CA MET A 9 2.82 3.63 -0.90
C MET A 9 3.06 3.25 0.56
N VAL A 10 3.13 1.94 0.83
CA VAL A 10 3.46 1.41 2.15
C VAL A 10 4.79 0.71 2.03
N CYS A 11 5.75 1.17 2.80
CA CYS A 11 7.08 0.57 2.84
C CYS A 11 7.31 -0.01 4.22
N TYR A 12 7.90 -1.18 4.30
CA TYR A 12 8.16 -1.80 5.59
C TYR A 12 9.46 -2.57 5.58
N ASP A 13 10.02 -2.72 6.77
CA ASP A 13 11.24 -3.47 6.99
C ASP A 13 10.96 -4.39 8.18
N VAL A 14 10.66 -5.65 7.90
CA VAL A 14 10.26 -6.65 8.90
C VAL A 14 11.06 -7.91 8.63
N GLU A 15 11.99 -8.21 9.52
CA GLU A 15 12.87 -9.37 9.33
C GLU A 15 12.19 -10.70 9.68
N CYS A 16 11.26 -10.68 10.63
CA CYS A 16 10.58 -11.89 11.03
C CYS A 16 9.66 -12.38 9.93
N ASN A 17 9.90 -13.56 9.40
CA ASN A 17 9.12 -14.10 8.29
C ASN A 17 7.63 -14.18 8.61
N LYS A 18 7.30 -14.58 9.83
CA LYS A 18 5.90 -14.74 10.22
C LYS A 18 5.17 -13.41 10.24
N ARG A 19 5.77 -12.40 10.87
CA ARG A 19 5.15 -11.07 10.93
C ARG A 19 5.07 -10.44 9.54
N ARG A 20 6.13 -10.60 8.74
CA ARG A 20 6.14 -10.05 7.38
C ARG A 20 5.05 -10.66 6.52
N SER A 21 4.85 -11.98 6.60
CA SER A 21 3.80 -12.66 5.83
C SER A 21 2.42 -12.20 6.24
N LYS A 22 2.18 -12.01 7.53
CA LYS A 22 0.89 -11.54 8.01
C LYS A 22 0.61 -10.12 7.54
N LEU A 23 1.62 -9.26 7.56
CA LEU A 23 1.45 -7.90 7.06
C LEU A 23 1.18 -7.90 5.56
N PHE A 24 1.91 -8.71 4.82
CA PHE A 24 1.69 -8.85 3.37
C PHE A 24 0.24 -9.20 3.07
N ASP A 25 -0.29 -10.22 3.76
CA ASP A 25 -1.66 -10.65 3.55
C ASP A 25 -2.66 -9.57 3.93
N ALA A 26 -2.42 -8.87 5.04
CA ALA A 26 -3.31 -7.81 5.49
C ALA A 26 -3.37 -6.65 4.50
N LEU A 27 -2.23 -6.26 3.93
CA LEU A 27 -2.21 -5.16 2.96
C LEU A 27 -2.90 -5.56 1.66
N LYS A 28 -2.73 -6.81 1.22
CA LYS A 28 -3.47 -7.31 0.06
C LYS A 28 -4.96 -7.32 0.31
N ASP A 29 -5.38 -7.73 1.49
CA ASP A 29 -6.79 -7.79 1.84
C ASP A 29 -7.44 -6.41 1.84
N ILE A 30 -6.68 -5.38 2.20
CA ILE A 30 -7.18 -4.01 2.13
C ILE A 30 -7.34 -3.53 0.70
N GLY A 31 -6.60 -4.12 -0.24
CA GLY A 31 -6.73 -3.80 -1.65
C GLY A 31 -5.47 -3.21 -2.27
N LEU A 32 -4.39 -3.15 -1.51
CA LEU A 32 -3.12 -2.68 -2.05
C LEU A 32 -2.44 -3.80 -2.83
N ARG A 33 -1.54 -3.41 -3.72
CA ARG A 33 -0.80 -4.37 -4.53
C ARG A 33 0.69 -4.24 -4.27
N PRO A 34 1.39 -5.38 -4.18
CA PRO A 34 2.84 -5.35 -4.00
C PRO A 34 3.52 -4.93 -5.30
N ILE A 35 4.41 -3.96 -5.23
CA ILE A 35 5.18 -3.50 -6.39
C ILE A 35 6.66 -3.80 -6.24
N GLN A 36 7.11 -4.07 -5.02
CA GLN A 36 8.45 -4.55 -4.73
C GLN A 36 8.37 -5.39 -3.47
N LYS A 37 9.46 -6.06 -3.12
CA LYS A 37 9.55 -6.66 -1.81
C LYS A 37 9.35 -5.57 -0.77
N SER A 38 8.46 -5.79 0.15
CA SER A 38 8.21 -4.88 1.27
C SER A 38 7.72 -3.50 0.85
N VAL A 39 7.14 -3.37 -0.34
CA VAL A 39 6.53 -2.12 -0.81
C VAL A 39 5.20 -2.43 -1.49
N PHE A 40 4.15 -1.82 -0.97
CA PHE A 40 2.81 -1.90 -1.54
C PHE A 40 2.40 -0.53 -2.07
N TRP A 41 1.49 -0.54 -3.00
CA TRP A 41 0.98 0.67 -3.64
C TRP A 41 -0.52 0.52 -3.89
N GLY A 42 -1.24 1.62 -3.82
CA GLY A 42 -2.64 1.62 -4.18
C GLY A 42 -3.35 2.89 -3.76
N ASP A 43 -4.65 2.94 -4.04
CA ASP A 43 -5.51 4.04 -3.65
C ASP A 43 -6.34 3.61 -2.44
N VAL A 44 -6.38 4.46 -1.43
CA VAL A 44 -7.11 4.14 -0.20
C VAL A 44 -7.98 5.29 0.24
N THR A 45 -9.09 4.94 0.87
CA THR A 45 -9.92 5.92 1.59
C THR A 45 -9.27 6.23 2.94
N ALA A 46 -9.80 7.25 3.61
CA ALA A 46 -9.33 7.57 4.96
C ALA A 46 -9.54 6.40 5.91
N ALA A 47 -10.66 5.69 5.77
CA ALA A 47 -10.95 4.54 6.61
C ALA A 47 -9.96 3.40 6.36
N GLU A 48 -9.62 3.16 5.11
CA GLU A 48 -8.65 2.13 4.76
C GLU A 48 -7.25 2.50 5.25
N ARG A 49 -6.91 3.78 5.18
CA ARG A 49 -5.63 4.24 5.71
C ARG A 49 -5.52 3.99 7.21
N LYS A 50 -6.61 4.23 7.94
CA LYS A 50 -6.65 3.92 9.37
C LYS A 50 -6.55 2.41 9.62
N ALA A 51 -7.16 1.61 8.75
CA ALA A 51 -7.08 0.16 8.85
C ALA A 51 -5.63 -0.31 8.71
N ILE A 52 -4.86 0.30 7.80
CA ILE A 52 -3.45 -0.01 7.63
C ILE A 52 -2.68 0.27 8.94
N GLN A 53 -2.93 1.42 9.54
CA GLN A 53 -2.27 1.78 10.80
C GLN A 53 -2.61 0.78 11.91
N ARG A 54 -3.86 0.35 11.97
CA ARG A 54 -4.28 -0.66 12.96
C ARG A 54 -3.56 -1.98 12.73
N GLU A 55 -3.34 -2.37 11.48
CA GLU A 55 -2.63 -3.60 11.19
C GLU A 55 -1.17 -3.51 11.58
N PHE A 56 -0.54 -2.36 11.44
CA PHE A 56 0.82 -2.19 11.94
C PHE A 56 0.88 -2.46 13.44
N ILE A 57 -0.05 -1.85 14.18
CA ILE A 57 -0.07 -1.99 15.63
C ILE A 57 -0.37 -3.43 16.03
N ARG A 58 -1.27 -4.08 15.31
CA ARG A 58 -1.70 -5.45 15.63
C ARG A 58 -0.63 -6.49 15.31
N LEU A 59 0.11 -6.30 14.21
CA LEU A 59 0.95 -7.35 13.66
C LEU A 59 2.44 -7.16 13.93
N LEU A 60 2.90 -5.92 14.08
CA LEU A 60 4.32 -5.64 14.10
C LEU A 60 4.87 -5.48 15.51
N ASP A 61 6.15 -5.73 15.65
CA ASP A 61 6.86 -5.54 16.90
C ASP A 61 7.40 -4.10 16.93
N PRO A 62 6.98 -3.28 17.91
CA PRO A 62 7.38 -1.88 17.92
C PRO A 62 8.87 -1.65 18.13
N LYS A 63 9.60 -2.67 18.57
CA LYS A 63 11.04 -2.54 18.80
C LYS A 63 11.86 -3.00 17.61
N MET A 64 11.32 -3.91 16.81
CA MET A 64 12.10 -4.58 15.76
C MET A 64 11.68 -4.18 14.35
N ASP A 65 10.44 -3.74 14.18
CA ASP A 65 9.86 -3.60 12.86
C ASP A 65 9.61 -2.14 12.52
N PHE A 66 9.68 -1.83 11.22
CA PHE A 66 9.45 -0.48 10.73
C PHE A 66 8.43 -0.53 9.60
N ALA A 67 7.56 0.47 9.54
CA ALA A 67 6.59 0.59 8.46
C ALA A 67 6.18 2.06 8.34
N ILE A 68 5.93 2.48 7.11
CA ILE A 68 5.56 3.87 6.85
C ILE A 68 4.57 3.92 5.68
N VAL A 69 3.62 4.85 5.78
CA VAL A 69 2.68 5.14 4.71
C VAL A 69 3.02 6.52 4.17
N VAL A 70 3.20 6.62 2.85
CA VAL A 70 3.50 7.90 2.22
C VAL A 70 2.53 8.17 1.09
N ASP A 71 2.14 9.42 0.94
CA ASP A 71 1.37 9.84 -0.22
C ASP A 71 2.29 9.94 -1.42
N VAL A 72 1.86 9.42 -2.56
CA VAL A 72 2.69 9.39 -3.76
C VAL A 72 1.85 9.75 -4.97
N HIS A 73 2.53 10.04 -6.07
CA HIS A 73 1.91 10.31 -7.36
C HIS A 73 2.62 9.50 -8.45
N LEU A 74 2.76 8.21 -8.20
CA LEU A 74 3.46 7.33 -9.15
C LEU A 74 2.69 7.13 -10.43
N ARG A 75 1.36 7.15 -10.35
CA ARG A 75 0.52 6.98 -11.52
C ARG A 75 0.85 8.04 -12.57
N ASP A 76 1.02 9.28 -12.14
CA ASP A 76 1.31 10.38 -13.05
C ASP A 76 2.77 10.46 -13.45
N ALA A 77 3.66 10.00 -12.58
CA ALA A 77 5.08 10.21 -12.74
C ALA A 77 5.85 8.94 -13.10
N SER A 78 5.16 7.81 -13.25
CA SER A 78 5.82 6.52 -13.40
C SER A 78 6.77 6.47 -14.60
N ALA A 79 6.39 7.12 -15.71
CA ALA A 79 7.23 7.11 -16.91
C ALA A 79 8.56 7.84 -16.72
N ARG A 80 8.61 8.81 -15.80
CA ARG A 80 9.79 9.62 -15.58
C ARG A 80 10.61 9.23 -14.36
N ASN A 81 9.91 8.69 -13.34
CA ASN A 81 10.53 8.51 -12.04
C ASN A 81 10.67 7.04 -11.64
N ALA A 82 10.26 6.13 -12.50
CA ALA A 82 10.35 4.70 -12.22
C ALA A 82 11.23 4.00 -13.23
N PHE A 83 11.98 3.06 -12.77
CA PHE A 83 12.83 2.24 -13.63
C PHE A 83 12.35 0.80 -13.51
N GLY A 84 12.11 0.14 -14.64
CA GLY A 84 11.66 -1.25 -14.63
C GLY A 84 10.16 -1.42 -14.51
N TYR A 85 9.42 -0.33 -14.37
CA TYR A 85 7.97 -0.34 -14.32
C TYR A 85 7.38 0.25 -15.58
N SER A 86 6.12 -0.08 -15.83
CA SER A 86 5.36 0.52 -16.93
C SER A 86 4.08 1.13 -16.37
N ALA A 87 3.36 1.87 -17.19
CA ALA A 87 2.08 2.45 -16.78
C ALA A 87 1.10 1.37 -16.33
N ALA A 88 1.22 0.15 -16.83
CA ALA A 88 0.33 -0.94 -16.45
C ALA A 88 0.53 -1.35 -14.98
N ASP A 89 1.67 -1.05 -14.39
CA ASP A 89 1.93 -1.37 -12.99
C ASP A 89 1.22 -0.41 -12.04
N PHE A 90 0.84 0.77 -12.54
CA PHE A 90 0.13 1.78 -11.74
C PHE A 90 -1.16 2.16 -12.43
N PRO A 91 -2.12 1.21 -12.53
CA PRO A 91 -3.34 1.47 -13.28
C PRO A 91 -4.17 2.57 -12.64
N PRO A 92 -5.01 3.26 -13.44
CA PRO A 92 -5.93 4.22 -12.87
C PRO A 92 -6.88 3.53 -11.91
N MET A 93 -7.37 4.29 -10.94
CA MET A 93 -8.36 3.78 -10.02
C MET A 93 -9.60 3.39 -10.80
N THR A 94 -10.06 2.18 -10.57
CA THR A 94 -11.24 1.68 -11.23
C THR A 94 -12.45 1.96 -10.36
N ASP A 95 -13.51 2.46 -10.98
CA ASP A 95 -14.75 2.68 -10.27
C ASP A 95 -15.51 1.37 -10.21
N HIS A 96 -15.41 0.70 -9.11
CA HIS A 96 -16.08 -0.58 -8.92
C HIS A 96 -17.52 -0.45 -8.51
N HIS A 97 -17.97 0.77 -8.34
CA HIS A 97 -19.27 0.99 -7.76
C HIS A 97 -20.36 1.04 -8.78
N VAL A 98 -19.95 0.94 -9.98
CA VAL A 98 -20.89 1.02 -11.09
C VAL A 98 -21.90 -0.09 -11.06
N LEU A 99 -21.66 -1.02 -10.30
CA LEU A 99 -22.55 -2.16 -10.19
C LEU A 99 -23.91 -1.81 -9.68
#